data_f2c4df2cd33fa871ebd75adcf76ef692
#
_entry.id   f2c4df2cd33fa871ebd75adcf76ef692
#
_cell.length_a   1.000
_cell.length_b   1.000
_cell.length_c   1.000
_cell.angle_alpha   90.00
_cell.angle_beta   90.00
_cell.angle_gamma   90.00
#
_symmetry.space_group_name_H-M   'P 1'
#
loop_
_entity.id
_entity.type
_entity.pdbx_description
1 polymer ?
#
loop_
_entity_poly.entity_id
_entity_poly.type
_entity_poly.pdbx_seq_one_letter_code
_entity_poly.pdbx_strand_id
1 'polypeptide(L)'
;APNGRLSSIFSTVELRDRIPFNATNDEVLKVLRDEAEGAVSNTYTIIRNRIDRFGVAQPNVQRLEQTGRILVELPGVKEPERVRKLLQGTASLEFWETYDNAEVYQYLAEANSKIRDLRREDVGSVPGTSSSAEASEASSVRDAVAQQQPRVDALNEDSVRASGANELTTALEQAGDSVSSLVEELSKKSGTDSLLANREAYEREFPLFAVLSPSATQDGQLFPGPVVGLAHYRDTAAINAMLKDPRVRVVFPHSLRLLWTVKPASYDKSQSIFQLVAIKVSSRDGKPKLDGGAIAGARTEMSQMTGESEVSMWMNAEGAKTWARMTADNLGHSIAIVLDGYVYSFPVVQSEIKGGRSSITGGFTIKEAKDLVNVLQSGKLPAPARIIQEEVVGPSLGQKAIDQGVRSFIMSLIVILLFMVFYYSHIAGGMADFALLANLFYIMGILASFQATLTLPGIAGIVLTLGMAVDANVLIFERIKEERAKGKGLSAAIDDGFKN
;
A
#
# COMPACT_ATOMS: atom_id res chain seq x y z
N ALA A 1 12.76 1.73 36.69
CA ALA A 1 12.83 1.94 38.13
C ALA A 1 11.91 0.95 38.82
N PRO A 2 12.31 0.21 39.87
CA PRO A 2 11.50 -0.84 40.49
C PRO A 2 10.25 -0.31 41.22
N ASN A 3 10.05 1.00 41.35
CA ASN A 3 8.93 1.61 42.04
C ASN A 3 8.13 2.61 41.17
N GLY A 4 8.20 2.52 39.85
CA GLY A 4 7.42 3.38 38.96
C GLY A 4 5.93 2.98 38.97
N ARG A 5 5.03 3.94 39.21
CA ARG A 5 3.59 3.75 39.07
C ARG A 5 3.21 3.83 37.60
N LEU A 6 2.72 2.74 37.01
CA LEU A 6 2.25 2.70 35.63
C LEU A 6 1.08 3.67 35.40
N SER A 7 0.25 3.92 36.42
CA SER A 7 -0.84 4.89 36.32
C SER A 7 -0.39 6.30 35.98
N SER A 8 0.83 6.73 36.38
CA SER A 8 1.35 8.05 36.04
C SER A 8 1.69 8.21 34.55
N ILE A 9 1.92 7.10 33.84
CA ILE A 9 2.26 7.08 32.42
C ILE A 9 1.01 6.85 31.57
N PHE A 10 0.13 5.94 31.99
CA PHE A 10 -1.00 5.46 31.22
C PHE A 10 -2.35 6.10 31.56
N SER A 11 -2.44 6.97 32.58
CA SER A 11 -3.64 7.76 32.86
C SER A 11 -3.76 8.93 31.88
N THR A 12 -3.83 8.60 30.56
CA THR A 12 -4.05 9.56 29.49
C THR A 12 -5.52 9.99 29.44
N VAL A 13 -5.81 11.08 28.69
CA VAL A 13 -7.19 11.59 28.55
C VAL A 13 -8.14 10.50 28.03
N GLU A 14 -7.65 9.61 27.17
CA GLU A 14 -8.42 8.51 26.55
C GLU A 14 -8.67 7.32 27.49
N LEU A 15 -7.75 7.09 28.45
CA LEU A 15 -7.83 5.96 29.38
C LEU A 15 -8.19 6.37 30.82
N ARG A 16 -8.45 7.64 31.07
CA ARG A 16 -8.66 8.21 32.41
C ARG A 16 -9.85 7.57 33.15
N ASP A 17 -10.90 7.24 32.42
CA ASP A 17 -12.10 6.59 32.99
C ASP A 17 -11.85 5.13 33.36
N ARG A 18 -10.84 4.49 32.77
CA ARG A 18 -10.48 3.07 33.00
C ARG A 18 -9.23 2.92 33.86
N ILE A 19 -8.32 3.91 33.84
CA ILE A 19 -7.08 3.94 34.62
C ILE A 19 -7.06 5.23 35.45
N PRO A 20 -7.68 5.21 36.66
CA PRO A 20 -7.58 6.35 37.56
C PRO A 20 -6.15 6.55 38.07
N PHE A 21 -5.81 7.76 38.45
CA PHE A 21 -4.45 8.14 38.89
C PHE A 21 -3.90 7.32 40.05
N ASN A 22 -4.80 6.74 40.88
CA ASN A 22 -4.48 5.92 42.06
C ASN A 22 -4.50 4.41 41.76
N ALA A 23 -4.69 4.00 40.49
CA ALA A 23 -4.72 2.59 40.11
C ALA A 23 -3.38 1.90 40.43
N THR A 24 -3.46 0.66 40.87
CA THR A 24 -2.32 -0.22 41.07
C THR A 24 -1.71 -0.66 39.76
N ASN A 25 -0.43 -1.07 39.78
CA ASN A 25 0.23 -1.57 38.56
C ASN A 25 -0.48 -2.79 37.96
N ASP A 26 -1.06 -3.66 38.77
CA ASP A 26 -1.78 -4.86 38.33
C ASP A 26 -3.10 -4.49 37.65
N GLU A 27 -3.83 -3.51 38.18
CA GLU A 27 -5.04 -2.99 37.54
C GLU A 27 -4.72 -2.35 36.18
N VAL A 28 -3.66 -1.55 36.12
CA VAL A 28 -3.21 -0.93 34.88
C VAL A 28 -2.81 -2.00 33.85
N LEU A 29 -2.05 -3.02 34.27
CA LEU A 29 -1.65 -4.13 33.39
C LEU A 29 -2.85 -4.93 32.87
N LYS A 30 -3.89 -5.12 33.70
CA LYS A 30 -5.12 -5.77 33.27
C LYS A 30 -5.82 -4.97 32.19
N VAL A 31 -6.03 -3.66 32.40
CA VAL A 31 -6.64 -2.77 31.40
C VAL A 31 -5.84 -2.75 30.11
N LEU A 32 -4.51 -2.68 30.20
CA LEU A 32 -3.65 -2.69 29.00
C LEU A 32 -3.72 -4.03 28.22
N ARG A 33 -3.85 -5.16 28.91
CA ARG A 33 -4.06 -6.45 28.25
C ARG A 33 -5.41 -6.52 27.55
N ASP A 34 -6.48 -6.06 28.22
CA ASP A 34 -7.82 -6.01 27.63
C ASP A 34 -7.86 -5.10 26.39
N GLU A 35 -7.17 -3.94 26.43
CA GLU A 35 -7.04 -3.04 25.29
C GLU A 35 -6.24 -3.67 24.14
N ALA A 36 -5.12 -4.32 24.47
CA ALA A 36 -4.30 -5.00 23.47
C ALA A 36 -5.07 -6.15 22.80
N GLU A 37 -5.84 -6.91 23.59
CA GLU A 37 -6.67 -7.99 23.05
C GLU A 37 -7.80 -7.47 22.17
N GLY A 38 -8.46 -6.38 22.58
CA GLY A 38 -9.45 -5.66 21.79
C GLY A 38 -8.86 -5.14 20.48
N ALA A 39 -7.65 -4.55 20.51
CA ALA A 39 -6.95 -4.07 19.32
C ALA A 39 -6.61 -5.21 18.34
N VAL A 40 -6.18 -6.38 18.84
CA VAL A 40 -5.92 -7.56 17.99
C VAL A 40 -7.20 -8.08 17.38
N SER A 41 -8.30 -8.14 18.14
CA SER A 41 -9.61 -8.58 17.66
C SER A 41 -10.16 -7.66 16.56
N ASN A 42 -10.05 -6.36 16.76
CA ASN A 42 -10.45 -5.37 15.76
C ASN A 42 -9.56 -5.46 14.49
N THR A 43 -8.24 -5.62 14.68
CA THR A 43 -7.29 -5.82 13.57
C THR A 43 -7.63 -7.07 12.76
N TYR A 44 -7.95 -8.18 13.42
CA TYR A 44 -8.40 -9.42 12.77
C TYR A 44 -9.63 -9.17 11.90
N THR A 45 -10.66 -8.48 12.44
CA THR A 45 -11.88 -8.17 11.70
C THR A 45 -11.61 -7.29 10.47
N ILE A 46 -10.75 -6.28 10.62
CA ILE A 46 -10.38 -5.37 9.53
C ILE A 46 -9.59 -6.13 8.44
N ILE A 47 -8.60 -6.94 8.83
CA ILE A 47 -7.81 -7.75 7.89
C ILE A 47 -8.72 -8.72 7.14
N ARG A 48 -9.62 -9.41 7.82
CA ARG A 48 -10.59 -10.31 7.20
C ARG A 48 -11.45 -9.57 6.18
N ASN A 49 -12.03 -8.43 6.55
CA ASN A 49 -12.85 -7.61 5.66
C ASN A 49 -12.06 -7.14 4.42
N ARG A 50 -10.78 -6.77 4.56
CA ARG A 50 -9.91 -6.40 3.45
C ARG A 50 -9.69 -7.55 2.48
N ILE A 51 -9.44 -8.74 3.01
CA ILE A 51 -9.20 -9.96 2.24
C ILE A 51 -10.46 -10.39 1.50
N ASP A 52 -11.62 -10.41 2.17
CA ASP A 52 -12.90 -10.76 1.58
C ASP A 52 -13.25 -9.85 0.38
N ARG A 53 -12.96 -8.55 0.51
CA ARG A 53 -13.17 -7.56 -0.57
C ARG A 53 -12.13 -7.63 -1.68
N PHE A 54 -10.95 -8.17 -1.40
CA PHE A 54 -9.92 -8.36 -2.40
C PHE A 54 -10.26 -9.46 -3.41
N GLY A 55 -11.19 -10.34 -3.07
CA GLY A 55 -11.72 -11.37 -3.96
C GLY A 55 -10.81 -12.59 -4.09
N VAL A 56 -10.05 -12.92 -3.07
CA VAL A 56 -9.30 -14.19 -3.00
C VAL A 56 -10.29 -15.31 -2.71
N ALA A 57 -10.19 -16.41 -3.48
CA ALA A 57 -11.01 -17.57 -3.25
C ALA A 57 -10.57 -18.32 -1.98
N GLN A 58 -11.51 -18.54 -1.07
CA GLN A 58 -11.30 -19.31 0.18
C GLN A 58 -10.11 -18.87 1.02
N PRO A 59 -10.04 -17.61 1.44
CA PRO A 59 -8.97 -17.15 2.33
C PRO A 59 -9.15 -17.80 3.70
N ASN A 60 -8.05 -18.22 4.31
CA ASN A 60 -8.03 -18.67 5.69
C ASN A 60 -7.38 -17.59 6.57
N VAL A 61 -8.16 -17.03 7.49
CA VAL A 61 -7.68 -16.02 8.44
C VAL A 61 -7.95 -16.52 9.85
N GLN A 62 -6.90 -16.70 10.63
CA GLN A 62 -7.00 -17.24 11.98
C GLN A 62 -6.26 -16.34 12.97
N ARG A 63 -6.90 -16.11 14.13
CA ARG A 63 -6.25 -15.48 15.27
C ARG A 63 -5.52 -16.56 16.06
N LEU A 64 -4.22 -16.41 16.26
CA LEU A 64 -3.43 -17.29 17.12
C LEU A 64 -3.57 -16.79 18.55
N GLU A 65 -4.32 -17.55 19.36
CA GLU A 65 -4.53 -17.24 20.77
C GLU A 65 -3.21 -17.13 21.52
N GLN A 66 -3.14 -16.24 22.52
CA GLN A 66 -2.00 -15.95 23.38
C GLN A 66 -0.79 -15.25 22.73
N THR A 67 -0.70 -15.11 21.43
CA THR A 67 0.49 -14.53 20.78
C THR A 67 0.27 -13.13 20.19
N GLY A 68 -0.99 -12.68 20.08
CA GLY A 68 -1.35 -11.45 19.38
C GLY A 68 -1.05 -11.49 17.87
N ARG A 69 -0.89 -12.70 17.30
CA ARG A 69 -0.58 -12.92 15.89
C ARG A 69 -1.84 -13.31 15.12
N ILE A 70 -1.86 -12.97 13.84
CA ILE A 70 -2.90 -13.34 12.90
C ILE A 70 -2.23 -14.12 11.78
N LEU A 71 -2.69 -15.35 11.55
CA LEU A 71 -2.28 -16.18 10.42
C LEU A 71 -3.21 -15.86 9.26
N VAL A 72 -2.64 -15.61 8.09
CA VAL A 72 -3.36 -15.32 6.86
C VAL A 72 -2.83 -16.22 5.76
N GLU A 73 -3.70 -17.06 5.22
CA GLU A 73 -3.38 -17.94 4.08
C GLU A 73 -4.27 -17.57 2.91
N LEU A 74 -3.65 -17.25 1.78
CA LEU A 74 -4.31 -16.73 0.60
C LEU A 74 -3.97 -17.58 -0.61
N PRO A 75 -4.73 -18.66 -0.88
CA PRO A 75 -4.47 -19.53 -2.02
C PRO A 75 -4.73 -18.80 -3.33
N GLY A 76 -3.88 -19.06 -4.33
CA GLY A 76 -4.08 -18.56 -5.70
C GLY A 76 -3.86 -17.07 -5.93
N VAL A 77 -3.19 -16.38 -5.02
CA VAL A 77 -2.83 -14.95 -5.19
C VAL A 77 -1.85 -14.79 -6.35
N LYS A 78 -2.21 -13.96 -7.33
CA LYS A 78 -1.37 -13.64 -8.49
C LYS A 78 -0.41 -12.47 -8.24
N GLU A 79 -0.76 -11.56 -7.33
CA GLU A 79 -0.04 -10.31 -7.04
C GLU A 79 0.29 -10.22 -5.54
N PRO A 80 1.30 -10.96 -5.01
CA PRO A 80 1.61 -10.98 -3.57
C PRO A 80 2.01 -9.62 -3.01
N GLU A 81 2.75 -8.81 -3.78
CA GLU A 81 3.14 -7.44 -3.39
C GLU A 81 1.93 -6.53 -3.12
N ARG A 82 0.91 -6.64 -3.92
CA ARG A 82 -0.33 -5.86 -3.76
C ARG A 82 -1.07 -6.26 -2.48
N VAL A 83 -1.13 -7.56 -2.21
CA VAL A 83 -1.72 -8.08 -0.96
C VAL A 83 -0.91 -7.60 0.25
N ARG A 84 0.41 -7.66 0.18
CA ARG A 84 1.30 -7.17 1.24
C ARG A 84 1.00 -5.71 1.59
N LYS A 85 0.93 -4.83 0.57
CA LYS A 85 0.57 -3.42 0.76
C LYS A 85 -0.81 -3.24 1.40
N LEU A 86 -1.79 -4.04 0.96
CA LEU A 86 -3.16 -4.00 1.50
C LEU A 86 -3.21 -4.41 2.98
N LEU A 87 -2.47 -5.43 3.36
CA LEU A 87 -2.46 -5.95 4.73
C LEU A 87 -1.68 -5.07 5.71
N GLN A 88 -0.56 -4.49 5.26
CA GLN A 88 0.29 -3.63 6.09
C GLN A 88 -0.23 -2.20 6.21
N GLY A 89 -1.01 -1.71 5.24
CA GLY A 89 -1.58 -0.38 5.26
C GLY A 89 -2.47 -0.17 6.48
N THR A 90 -2.18 0.88 7.27
CA THR A 90 -2.97 1.18 8.47
C THR A 90 -4.33 1.76 8.12
N ALA A 91 -4.52 2.22 6.86
CA ALA A 91 -5.68 2.98 6.40
C ALA A 91 -5.92 4.25 7.22
N SER A 92 -4.85 4.86 7.72
CA SER A 92 -4.94 6.13 8.42
C SER A 92 -5.14 7.24 7.40
N LEU A 93 -6.40 7.50 7.04
CA LEU A 93 -6.76 8.63 6.20
C LEU A 93 -6.79 9.89 7.06
N GLU A 94 -6.15 10.93 6.59
CA GLU A 94 -5.98 12.19 7.29
C GLU A 94 -6.18 13.34 6.30
N PHE A 95 -6.89 14.39 6.73
CA PHE A 95 -7.07 15.62 5.97
C PHE A 95 -6.32 16.75 6.65
N TRP A 96 -5.41 17.37 5.89
CA TRP A 96 -4.53 18.40 6.42
C TRP A 96 -4.60 19.69 5.61
N GLU A 97 -4.59 20.80 6.28
CA GLU A 97 -4.27 22.09 5.66
C GLU A 97 -2.84 22.07 5.16
N THR A 98 -2.53 22.89 4.16
CA THR A 98 -1.19 22.98 3.61
C THR A 98 -0.62 24.39 3.79
N TYR A 99 0.70 24.48 3.76
CA TYR A 99 1.42 25.73 3.56
C TYR A 99 1.64 25.97 2.08
N ASP A 100 1.71 27.21 1.67
CA ASP A 100 2.20 27.54 0.34
C ASP A 100 3.74 27.44 0.28
N ASN A 101 4.25 27.11 -0.90
CA ASN A 101 5.67 26.97 -1.15
C ASN A 101 6.47 28.23 -0.73
N ALA A 102 5.93 29.42 -1.03
CA ALA A 102 6.54 30.69 -0.66
C ALA A 102 6.74 30.87 0.85
N GLU A 103 5.83 30.33 1.66
CA GLU A 103 5.94 30.39 3.13
C GLU A 103 7.03 29.47 3.69
N VAL A 104 7.32 28.37 2.99
CA VAL A 104 8.22 27.30 3.47
C VAL A 104 9.63 27.41 2.90
N TYR A 105 9.79 28.00 1.73
CA TYR A 105 11.08 28.07 1.04
C TYR A 105 12.20 28.65 1.89
N GLN A 106 11.92 29.71 2.67
CA GLN A 106 12.91 30.32 3.57
C GLN A 106 13.47 29.32 4.60
N TYR A 107 12.63 28.43 5.14
CA TYR A 107 13.06 27.39 6.08
C TYR A 107 13.90 26.31 5.40
N LEU A 108 13.59 25.97 4.14
CA LEU A 108 14.40 25.04 3.36
C LEU A 108 15.79 25.63 3.03
N ALA A 109 15.86 26.92 2.71
CA ALA A 109 17.11 27.63 2.45
C ALA A 109 17.98 27.70 3.72
N GLU A 110 17.37 27.99 4.87
CA GLU A 110 18.07 28.02 6.17
C GLU A 110 18.51 26.59 6.56
N ALA A 111 17.67 25.56 6.34
CA ALA A 111 18.02 24.16 6.56
C ALA A 111 19.20 23.75 5.70
N ASN A 112 19.23 24.15 4.41
CA ASN A 112 20.36 23.89 3.53
C ASN A 112 21.66 24.49 4.06
N SER A 113 21.62 25.76 4.53
CA SER A 113 22.78 26.43 5.13
C SER A 113 23.24 25.72 6.41
N LYS A 114 22.30 25.29 7.25
CA LYS A 114 22.60 24.53 8.47
C LYS A 114 23.25 23.19 8.19
N ILE A 115 22.73 22.45 7.20
CA ILE A 115 23.31 21.15 6.78
C ILE A 115 24.72 21.33 6.24
N ARG A 116 24.96 22.39 5.45
CA ARG A 116 26.30 22.74 4.95
C ARG A 116 27.27 22.98 6.11
N ASP A 117 26.88 23.78 7.09
CA ASP A 117 27.74 24.11 8.23
C ASP A 117 28.03 22.87 9.08
N LEU A 118 27.04 22.01 9.33
CA LEU A 118 27.25 20.75 10.02
C LEU A 118 28.21 19.79 9.29
N ARG A 119 28.13 19.70 7.96
CA ARG A 119 29.08 18.91 7.17
C ARG A 119 30.51 19.45 7.24
N ARG A 120 30.66 20.78 7.33
CA ARG A 120 32.00 21.42 7.55
C ARG A 120 32.56 21.15 8.93
N GLU A 121 31.74 21.15 9.99
CA GLU A 121 32.12 20.79 11.34
C GLU A 121 32.56 19.34 11.46
N ASP A 122 31.79 18.41 10.84
CA ASP A 122 32.11 16.96 10.87
C ASP A 122 33.41 16.63 10.11
N VAL A 123 33.74 17.36 9.03
CA VAL A 123 35.01 17.22 8.30
C VAL A 123 36.18 17.89 9.06
N GLY A 124 35.93 18.96 9.79
CA GLY A 124 36.95 19.64 10.60
C GLY A 124 37.34 18.89 11.88
N SER A 125 36.59 17.89 12.30
CA SER A 125 36.85 17.08 13.51
C SER A 125 37.75 15.87 13.29
N VAL A 126 38.27 15.65 12.07
CA VAL A 126 39.32 14.66 11.81
C VAL A 126 40.68 15.31 12.05
N PRO A 127 41.47 14.90 13.07
CA PRO A 127 42.76 15.48 13.35
C PRO A 127 43.79 15.11 12.27
N GLY A 128 44.14 16.03 11.43
CA GLY A 128 45.31 15.95 10.56
C GLY A 128 45.07 16.09 9.08
N THR A 129 45.00 17.29 8.59
CA THR A 129 45.88 17.82 7.51
C THR A 129 45.59 19.29 7.29
N SER A 130 46.50 20.14 7.77
CA SER A 130 46.56 21.57 7.45
C SER A 130 46.95 21.74 5.97
N SER A 131 46.06 22.33 5.18
CA SER A 131 46.43 22.95 3.92
C SER A 131 45.75 24.30 3.83
N SER A 132 46.53 25.32 4.19
CA SER A 132 46.25 26.73 3.93
C SER A 132 46.64 27.04 2.49
N ALA A 133 45.69 27.10 1.59
CA ALA A 133 45.74 27.85 0.34
C ALA A 133 44.39 27.70 -0.38
N GLU A 134 43.67 28.77 -0.55
CA GLU A 134 42.60 29.03 -1.54
C GLU A 134 41.44 29.84 -0.94
N ALA A 135 41.81 31.07 -0.52
CA ALA A 135 40.80 32.10 -0.18
C ALA A 135 40.72 33.20 -1.24
N SER A 136 41.13 32.92 -2.50
CA SER A 136 41.28 33.97 -3.52
C SER A 136 40.46 33.83 -4.78
N GLU A 137 39.72 32.71 -4.99
CA GLU A 137 38.96 32.50 -6.24
C GLU A 137 37.44 32.54 -6.10
N ALA A 138 36.89 32.68 -4.92
CA ALA A 138 35.43 32.67 -4.69
C ALA A 138 34.73 34.00 -5.06
N SER A 139 35.48 35.07 -5.39
CA SER A 139 34.88 36.37 -5.74
C SER A 139 34.55 36.52 -7.25
N SER A 140 35.12 35.72 -8.12
CA SER A 140 34.95 35.84 -9.56
C SER A 140 33.70 35.17 -10.15
N VAL A 141 33.08 34.27 -9.39
CA VAL A 141 31.87 33.55 -9.84
C VAL A 141 30.58 34.34 -9.51
N ARG A 142 30.63 35.27 -8.56
CA ARG A 142 29.47 36.15 -8.22
C ARG A 142 29.15 37.17 -9.28
N ASP A 143 30.15 37.65 -10.03
CA ASP A 143 29.97 38.68 -11.02
C ASP A 143 29.56 38.14 -12.41
N ALA A 144 29.72 36.84 -12.65
CA ALA A 144 29.36 36.24 -13.97
C ALA A 144 27.87 35.89 -14.09
N VAL A 145 27.14 35.73 -12.97
CA VAL A 145 25.71 35.44 -12.94
C VAL A 145 24.83 36.67 -13.05
N ALA A 146 25.38 37.87 -12.75
CA ALA A 146 24.65 39.14 -12.73
C ALA A 146 24.55 39.90 -14.06
N GLN A 147 25.12 39.38 -15.16
CA GLN A 147 25.23 40.16 -16.44
C GLN A 147 24.53 39.54 -17.65
N GLN A 148 23.62 38.61 -17.49
CA GLN A 148 22.79 38.13 -18.61
C GLN A 148 21.29 38.25 -18.29
N GLN A 149 20.78 39.49 -18.40
CA GLN A 149 19.34 39.76 -18.54
C GLN A 149 19.03 40.16 -19.99
N PRO A 150 18.10 39.51 -20.68
CA PRO A 150 17.36 40.12 -21.80
C PRO A 150 16.06 40.72 -21.26
N ARG A 151 15.88 42.04 -21.55
CA ARG A 151 14.64 42.79 -21.40
C ARG A 151 13.54 42.16 -22.27
N VAL A 152 12.35 42.00 -21.73
CA VAL A 152 11.10 41.86 -22.49
C VAL A 152 10.06 42.80 -21.91
N ASP A 153 9.61 43.74 -22.74
CA ASP A 153 8.55 44.73 -22.46
C ASP A 153 7.16 44.07 -22.46
N ALA A 154 6.36 44.59 -21.59
CA ALA A 154 4.88 44.67 -21.52
C ALA A 154 4.03 43.79 -22.43
N LEU A 155 3.23 42.90 -21.88
CA LEU A 155 1.95 42.48 -22.46
C LEU A 155 0.86 42.32 -21.37
N ASN A 156 -0.30 42.86 -21.69
CA ASN A 156 -1.49 43.14 -20.93
C ASN A 156 -2.08 42.01 -20.07
N GLU A 157 -2.51 42.40 -18.87
CA GLU A 157 -3.45 41.69 -17.98
C GLU A 157 -4.86 41.71 -18.59
N ASP A 158 -5.34 40.65 -19.19
CA ASP A 158 -6.82 40.37 -19.30
C ASP A 158 -7.23 39.00 -19.91
N SER A 159 -6.39 37.99 -19.93
CA SER A 159 -6.81 36.66 -20.47
C SER A 159 -6.33 35.43 -19.71
N VAL A 160 -6.10 35.53 -18.39
CA VAL A 160 -5.54 34.43 -17.59
C VAL A 160 -6.60 33.82 -16.68
N ARG A 161 -7.65 33.19 -17.23
CA ARG A 161 -8.59 32.40 -16.40
C ARG A 161 -9.01 31.03 -16.93
N ALA A 162 -8.52 30.56 -18.07
CA ALA A 162 -8.92 29.26 -18.62
C ALA A 162 -7.82 28.39 -19.23
N SER A 163 -6.56 28.82 -19.25
CA SER A 163 -5.45 28.09 -19.92
C SER A 163 -4.32 27.60 -19.00
N GLY A 164 -4.37 27.85 -17.72
CA GLY A 164 -3.23 27.66 -16.80
C GLY A 164 -2.73 26.21 -16.62
N ALA A 165 -3.50 25.21 -16.98
CA ALA A 165 -3.06 23.80 -16.81
C ALA A 165 -2.26 23.29 -18.03
N ASN A 166 -2.58 23.77 -19.25
CA ASN A 166 -1.90 23.31 -20.46
C ASN A 166 -0.57 24.05 -20.72
N GLU A 167 -0.49 25.34 -20.34
CA GLU A 167 0.77 26.09 -20.46
C GLU A 167 1.79 25.64 -19.41
N LEU A 168 1.34 25.21 -18.22
CA LEU A 168 2.23 24.68 -17.18
C LEU A 168 2.88 23.35 -17.59
N THR A 169 2.12 22.47 -18.27
CA THR A 169 2.65 21.21 -18.81
C THR A 169 3.66 21.46 -19.93
N THR A 170 3.40 22.42 -20.80
CA THR A 170 4.30 22.74 -21.93
C THR A 170 5.59 23.43 -21.46
N ALA A 171 5.51 24.31 -20.46
CA ALA A 171 6.69 24.97 -19.86
C ALA A 171 7.56 23.97 -19.06
N LEU A 172 6.96 22.99 -18.39
CA LEU A 172 7.68 21.96 -17.65
C LEU A 172 8.30 20.88 -18.56
N GLU A 173 7.65 20.54 -19.68
CA GLU A 173 8.24 19.68 -20.71
C GLU A 173 9.45 20.34 -21.38
N GLN A 174 9.38 21.66 -21.66
CA GLN A 174 10.51 22.42 -22.21
C GLN A 174 11.65 22.61 -21.20
N ALA A 175 11.35 22.73 -19.90
CA ALA A 175 12.37 22.82 -18.86
C ALA A 175 13.13 21.49 -18.65
N GLY A 176 12.46 20.36 -18.76
CA GLY A 176 13.08 19.03 -18.68
C GLY A 176 14.03 18.76 -19.84
N ASP A 177 13.63 19.11 -21.06
CA ASP A 177 14.45 18.94 -22.25
C ASP A 177 15.60 19.97 -22.30
N SER A 178 15.40 21.19 -21.78
CA SER A 178 16.42 22.24 -21.74
C SER A 178 17.53 21.93 -20.75
N VAL A 179 17.23 21.33 -19.61
CA VAL A 179 18.26 20.91 -18.63
C VAL A 179 19.06 19.72 -19.18
N SER A 180 18.40 18.79 -19.86
CA SER A 180 19.08 17.65 -20.50
C SER A 180 19.96 18.12 -21.66
N SER A 181 19.50 19.07 -22.49
CA SER A 181 20.26 19.60 -23.61
C SER A 181 21.41 20.51 -23.17
N LEU A 182 21.25 21.31 -22.11
CA LEU A 182 22.32 22.11 -21.53
C LEU A 182 23.39 21.24 -20.85
N VAL A 183 23.00 20.17 -20.17
CA VAL A 183 23.96 19.19 -19.63
C VAL A 183 24.70 18.45 -20.72
N GLU A 184 24.04 18.15 -21.84
CA GLU A 184 24.66 17.49 -23.01
C GLU A 184 25.57 18.46 -23.81
N GLU A 185 25.22 19.73 -23.90
CA GLU A 185 26.02 20.76 -24.55
C GLU A 185 27.23 21.19 -23.70
N LEU A 186 27.10 21.29 -22.40
CA LEU A 186 28.19 21.49 -21.43
C LEU A 186 29.13 20.27 -21.37
N SER A 187 28.61 19.04 -21.48
CA SER A 187 29.42 17.83 -21.51
C SER A 187 30.28 17.70 -22.78
N LYS A 188 29.87 18.31 -23.88
CA LYS A 188 30.63 18.36 -25.13
C LYS A 188 31.72 19.45 -25.16
N LYS A 189 31.63 20.47 -24.29
CA LYS A 189 32.53 21.65 -24.30
C LYS A 189 33.57 21.69 -23.18
N SER A 190 33.39 20.94 -22.11
CA SER A 190 34.33 20.87 -20.99
C SER A 190 34.68 19.42 -20.69
N GLY A 191 35.96 19.12 -20.53
CA GLY A 191 36.41 17.80 -20.15
C GLY A 191 35.71 17.29 -18.88
N THR A 192 35.47 16.00 -18.85
CA THR A 192 34.70 15.27 -17.80
C THR A 192 35.09 15.66 -16.37
N ASP A 193 36.34 16.03 -16.13
CA ASP A 193 36.88 16.40 -14.82
C ASP A 193 36.34 17.74 -14.29
N SER A 194 36.09 18.74 -15.16
CA SER A 194 35.58 20.04 -14.74
C SER A 194 34.09 19.99 -14.37
N LEU A 195 33.32 19.11 -14.99
CA LEU A 195 31.90 18.90 -14.67
C LEU A 195 31.72 18.20 -13.33
N LEU A 196 32.57 17.20 -13.04
CA LEU A 196 32.57 16.51 -11.77
C LEU A 196 32.98 17.45 -10.63
N ALA A 197 34.01 18.26 -10.81
CA ALA A 197 34.46 19.25 -9.84
C ALA A 197 33.38 20.33 -9.54
N ASN A 198 32.69 20.81 -10.59
CA ASN A 198 31.57 21.75 -10.42
C ASN A 198 30.38 21.15 -9.69
N ARG A 199 30.06 19.88 -9.98
CA ARG A 199 29.01 19.15 -9.27
C ARG A 199 29.35 18.95 -7.79
N GLU A 200 30.57 18.51 -7.49
CA GLU A 200 31.01 18.38 -6.10
C GLU A 200 31.04 19.71 -5.35
N ALA A 201 31.44 20.80 -5.99
CA ALA A 201 31.39 22.13 -5.41
C ALA A 201 29.94 22.56 -5.10
N TYR A 202 29.01 22.28 -6.01
CA TYR A 202 27.58 22.52 -5.81
C TYR A 202 27.00 21.68 -4.67
N GLU A 203 27.34 20.40 -4.60
CA GLU A 203 26.90 19.49 -3.52
C GLU A 203 27.47 19.90 -2.15
N ARG A 204 28.64 20.50 -2.11
CA ARG A 204 29.22 21.06 -0.88
C ARG A 204 28.55 22.36 -0.45
N GLU A 205 28.22 23.26 -1.38
CA GLU A 205 27.60 24.55 -1.08
C GLU A 205 26.10 24.42 -0.82
N PHE A 206 25.42 23.52 -1.54
CA PHE A 206 23.97 23.32 -1.48
C PHE A 206 23.60 21.85 -1.22
N PRO A 207 23.98 21.27 -0.07
CA PRO A 207 23.86 19.85 0.19
C PRO A 207 22.41 19.31 0.17
N LEU A 208 21.42 20.13 0.54
CA LEU A 208 20.01 19.78 0.44
C LEU A 208 19.50 19.97 -0.99
N PHE A 209 19.80 21.10 -1.62
CA PHE A 209 19.29 21.43 -2.95
C PHE A 209 19.98 20.65 -4.07
N ALA A 210 21.11 20.01 -3.81
CA ALA A 210 21.73 19.08 -4.75
C ALA A 210 20.90 17.81 -5.00
N VAL A 211 20.06 17.42 -4.03
CA VAL A 211 19.20 16.21 -4.09
C VAL A 211 17.71 16.56 -4.07
N LEU A 212 17.32 17.72 -3.55
CA LEU A 212 15.96 18.25 -3.53
C LEU A 212 15.88 19.48 -4.41
N SER A 213 15.33 19.37 -5.60
CA SER A 213 15.08 20.52 -6.48
C SER A 213 13.92 21.35 -5.91
N PRO A 214 14.13 22.63 -5.53
CA PRO A 214 13.06 23.49 -5.10
C PRO A 214 11.97 23.64 -6.18
N SER A 215 10.71 23.78 -5.76
CA SER A 215 9.60 24.02 -6.69
C SER A 215 9.60 25.50 -7.12
N ALA A 216 10.47 25.82 -8.09
CA ALA A 216 10.66 27.17 -8.61
C ALA A 216 10.90 27.13 -10.13
N THR A 217 10.59 28.26 -10.80
CA THR A 217 10.94 28.46 -12.21
C THR A 217 12.44 28.72 -12.36
N GLN A 218 12.95 28.70 -13.59
CA GLN A 218 14.34 29.03 -13.89
C GLN A 218 14.70 30.46 -13.50
N ASP A 219 13.73 31.36 -13.47
CA ASP A 219 13.89 32.76 -13.05
C ASP A 219 13.86 32.96 -11.52
N GLY A 220 13.80 31.87 -10.76
CA GLY A 220 13.78 31.89 -9.29
C GLY A 220 12.42 32.21 -8.69
N GLN A 221 11.35 32.32 -9.48
CA GLN A 221 9.99 32.46 -8.95
C GLN A 221 9.48 31.12 -8.41
N LEU A 222 8.94 31.15 -7.21
CA LEU A 222 8.37 29.96 -6.58
C LEU A 222 7.01 29.63 -7.20
N PHE A 223 6.80 28.34 -7.54
CA PHE A 223 5.49 27.89 -7.95
C PHE A 223 4.49 27.99 -6.81
N PRO A 224 3.28 28.50 -7.05
CA PRO A 224 2.23 28.54 -6.05
C PRO A 224 1.76 27.12 -5.68
N GLY A 225 1.29 26.95 -4.44
CA GLY A 225 0.75 25.69 -3.94
C GLY A 225 1.66 24.99 -2.93
N PRO A 226 1.29 23.79 -2.48
CA PRO A 226 1.90 23.14 -1.34
C PRO A 226 3.16 22.32 -1.65
N VAL A 227 3.54 22.20 -2.92
CA VAL A 227 4.74 21.45 -3.34
C VAL A 227 5.96 22.32 -3.16
N VAL A 228 6.84 21.95 -2.23
CA VAL A 228 8.03 22.73 -1.88
C VAL A 228 9.30 22.24 -2.56
N GLY A 229 9.29 21.01 -3.09
CA GLY A 229 10.44 20.48 -3.80
C GLY A 229 10.13 19.17 -4.50
N LEU A 230 11.03 18.81 -5.38
CA LEU A 230 10.99 17.61 -6.23
C LEU A 230 12.28 16.81 -6.01
N ALA A 231 12.18 15.49 -5.91
CA ALA A 231 13.35 14.65 -5.78
C ALA A 231 13.16 13.29 -6.46
N HIS A 232 14.27 12.72 -6.90
CA HIS A 232 14.29 11.36 -7.40
C HIS A 232 14.03 10.37 -6.25
N TYR A 233 13.32 9.26 -6.51
CA TYR A 233 12.94 8.28 -5.48
C TYR A 233 14.14 7.74 -4.68
N ARG A 234 15.33 7.65 -5.30
CA ARG A 234 16.57 7.20 -4.65
C ARG A 234 17.06 8.15 -3.57
N ASP A 235 16.78 9.44 -3.73
CA ASP A 235 17.30 10.50 -2.87
C ASP A 235 16.36 10.82 -1.71
N THR A 236 15.11 10.34 -1.76
CA THR A 236 14.09 10.60 -0.71
C THR A 236 14.54 10.15 0.68
N ALA A 237 15.25 9.03 0.78
CA ALA A 237 15.78 8.53 2.06
C ALA A 237 16.86 9.47 2.62
N ALA A 238 17.78 9.95 1.78
CA ALA A 238 18.83 10.89 2.16
C ALA A 238 18.23 12.24 2.59
N ILE A 239 17.27 12.76 1.83
CA ILE A 239 16.54 13.99 2.17
C ILE A 239 15.83 13.85 3.52
N ASN A 240 15.12 12.73 3.73
CA ASN A 240 14.45 12.46 4.98
C ASN A 240 15.43 12.40 6.17
N ALA A 241 16.62 11.81 5.98
CA ALA A 241 17.65 11.76 7.02
C ALA A 241 18.16 13.16 7.37
N MET A 242 18.42 14.01 6.36
CA MET A 242 18.86 15.40 6.55
C MET A 242 17.80 16.26 7.26
N LEU A 243 16.53 16.14 6.85
CA LEU A 243 15.43 16.94 7.42
C LEU A 243 15.00 16.46 8.83
N LYS A 244 15.26 15.19 9.18
CA LYS A 244 14.96 14.61 10.50
C LYS A 244 16.09 14.79 11.51
N ASP A 245 17.28 15.26 11.10
CA ASP A 245 18.36 15.56 12.04
C ASP A 245 17.86 16.57 13.09
N PRO A 246 17.95 16.28 14.40
CA PRO A 246 17.48 17.19 15.45
C PRO A 246 18.05 18.59 15.34
N ARG A 247 19.31 18.73 14.86
CA ARG A 247 20.01 20.02 14.68
C ARG A 247 19.42 20.83 13.52
N VAL A 248 18.89 20.18 12.50
CA VAL A 248 18.22 20.81 11.33
C VAL A 248 16.74 21.02 11.61
N ARG A 249 16.10 20.11 12.35
CA ARG A 249 14.66 20.16 12.65
C ARG A 249 14.26 21.44 13.43
N VAL A 250 15.18 22.02 14.19
CA VAL A 250 14.97 23.29 14.94
C VAL A 250 14.66 24.47 14.02
N VAL A 251 15.15 24.45 12.77
CA VAL A 251 14.89 25.50 11.77
C VAL A 251 13.40 25.55 11.39
N PHE A 252 12.74 24.40 11.39
CA PHE A 252 11.35 24.30 10.96
C PHE A 252 10.36 24.55 12.09
N PRO A 253 9.25 25.28 11.84
CA PRO A 253 8.18 25.43 12.82
C PRO A 253 7.61 24.06 13.22
N HIS A 254 7.19 23.93 14.47
CA HIS A 254 6.56 22.70 14.96
C HIS A 254 5.28 22.35 14.20
N SER A 255 4.61 23.35 13.64
CA SER A 255 3.39 23.19 12.82
C SER A 255 3.68 22.74 11.38
N LEU A 256 4.94 22.66 10.95
CA LEU A 256 5.31 22.21 9.62
C LEU A 256 5.68 20.72 9.63
N ARG A 257 5.04 19.96 8.75
CA ARG A 257 5.35 18.56 8.46
C ARG A 257 5.51 18.39 6.96
N LEU A 258 6.60 17.77 6.54
CA LEU A 258 6.90 17.52 5.14
C LEU A 258 6.59 16.06 4.81
N LEU A 259 5.77 15.83 3.78
CA LEU A 259 5.34 14.48 3.35
C LEU A 259 5.52 14.32 1.84
N TRP A 260 5.91 13.12 1.43
CA TRP A 260 6.05 12.76 0.02
C TRP A 260 4.72 12.35 -0.60
N THR A 261 4.55 12.62 -1.89
CA THR A 261 3.45 12.05 -2.67
C THR A 261 3.62 10.55 -2.84
N VAL A 262 2.51 9.82 -2.91
CA VAL A 262 2.51 8.35 -3.12
C VAL A 262 2.86 7.99 -4.55
N LYS A 263 2.54 8.89 -5.49
CA LYS A 263 2.82 8.74 -6.92
C LYS A 263 3.85 9.76 -7.38
N PRO A 264 4.63 9.41 -8.39
CA PRO A 264 5.50 10.37 -9.05
C PRO A 264 4.69 11.49 -9.69
N ALA A 265 5.33 12.60 -9.96
CA ALA A 265 4.72 13.74 -10.64
C ALA A 265 4.13 13.32 -11.98
N SER A 266 2.92 13.79 -12.32
CA SER A 266 2.18 13.38 -13.51
C SER A 266 2.87 13.73 -14.83
N TYR A 267 3.72 14.75 -14.83
CA TYR A 267 4.52 15.18 -15.98
C TYR A 267 5.81 14.36 -16.16
N ASP A 268 6.21 13.56 -15.17
CA ASP A 268 7.43 12.74 -15.26
C ASP A 268 7.13 11.41 -15.97
N LYS A 269 7.57 11.30 -17.24
CA LYS A 269 7.45 10.07 -18.04
C LYS A 269 8.29 8.91 -17.49
N SER A 270 9.37 9.21 -16.75
CA SER A 270 10.24 8.19 -16.12
C SER A 270 9.67 7.63 -14.83
N GLN A 271 8.61 8.24 -14.29
CA GLN A 271 7.97 7.88 -13.03
C GLN A 271 8.94 7.78 -11.84
N SER A 272 9.95 8.63 -11.82
CA SER A 272 11.05 8.61 -10.87
C SER A 272 11.07 9.80 -9.91
N ILE A 273 10.33 10.87 -10.23
CA ILE A 273 10.35 12.14 -9.49
C ILE A 273 9.12 12.23 -8.58
N PHE A 274 9.36 12.36 -7.29
CA PHE A 274 8.32 12.53 -6.26
C PHE A 274 8.29 13.96 -5.74
N GLN A 275 7.11 14.39 -5.31
CA GLN A 275 6.85 15.74 -4.82
C GLN A 275 6.87 15.75 -3.29
N LEU A 276 7.54 16.74 -2.71
CA LEU A 276 7.53 17.01 -1.27
C LEU A 276 6.51 18.09 -0.98
N VAL A 277 5.52 17.76 -0.15
CA VAL A 277 4.36 18.61 0.18
C VAL A 277 4.46 19.13 1.60
N ALA A 278 4.18 20.40 1.80
CA ALA A 278 4.20 21.06 3.09
C ALA A 278 2.83 21.02 3.77
N ILE A 279 2.75 20.26 4.84
CA ILE A 279 1.55 20.04 5.65
C ILE A 279 1.54 20.96 6.86
N LYS A 280 0.38 21.58 7.14
CA LYS A 280 0.17 22.46 8.29
C LYS A 280 -0.51 21.68 9.43
N VAL A 281 0.23 21.48 10.51
CA VAL A 281 -0.28 20.84 11.73
C VAL A 281 -0.85 21.92 12.64
N SER A 282 -2.17 22.10 12.59
CA SER A 282 -2.87 23.16 13.35
C SER A 282 -3.21 22.76 14.78
N SER A 283 -3.16 21.45 15.12
CA SER A 283 -3.50 20.94 16.44
C SER A 283 -2.26 20.80 17.34
N ARG A 284 -2.42 21.06 18.67
CA ARG A 284 -1.36 20.82 19.66
C ARG A 284 -0.97 19.35 19.80
N ASP A 285 -1.91 18.46 19.56
CA ASP A 285 -1.73 17.00 19.71
C ASP A 285 -1.14 16.35 18.45
N GLY A 286 -0.84 17.14 17.40
CA GLY A 286 -0.34 16.63 16.12
C GLY A 286 -1.35 15.75 15.37
N LYS A 287 -2.62 15.74 15.78
CA LYS A 287 -3.71 14.99 15.13
C LYS A 287 -4.35 15.83 14.01
N PRO A 288 -4.82 15.22 12.93
CA PRO A 288 -5.56 15.93 11.88
C PRO A 288 -6.89 16.44 12.41
N LYS A 289 -7.40 17.53 11.83
CA LYS A 289 -8.75 18.05 12.14
C LYS A 289 -9.85 17.09 11.72
N LEU A 290 -9.58 16.29 10.69
CA LEU A 290 -10.49 15.30 10.14
C LEU A 290 -9.70 14.06 9.76
N ASP A 291 -10.16 12.88 10.19
CA ASP A 291 -9.53 11.60 9.89
C ASP A 291 -10.51 10.61 9.24
N GLY A 292 -10.02 9.39 8.97
CA GLY A 292 -10.81 8.34 8.34
C GLY A 292 -12.06 7.90 9.11
N GLY A 293 -12.16 8.19 10.41
CA GLY A 293 -13.35 7.92 11.22
C GLY A 293 -14.56 8.76 10.81
N ALA A 294 -14.33 9.87 10.13
CA ALA A 294 -15.37 10.71 9.57
C ALA A 294 -15.96 10.17 8.26
N ILE A 295 -15.35 9.17 7.62
CA ILE A 295 -15.80 8.61 6.35
C ILE A 295 -16.92 7.60 6.60
N ALA A 296 -18.11 7.89 6.06
CA ALA A 296 -19.25 6.98 6.09
C ALA A 296 -19.18 5.94 4.95
N GLY A 297 -18.54 6.28 3.83
CA GLY A 297 -18.34 5.35 2.73
C GLY A 297 -17.52 5.94 1.59
N ALA A 298 -17.12 5.07 0.67
CA ALA A 298 -16.36 5.43 -0.53
C ALA A 298 -16.77 4.53 -1.70
N ARG A 299 -16.59 5.00 -2.93
CA ARG A 299 -16.79 4.21 -4.15
C ARG A 299 -15.85 4.66 -5.27
N THR A 300 -15.57 3.78 -6.20
CA THR A 300 -14.84 4.14 -7.41
C THR A 300 -15.78 4.78 -8.41
N GLU A 301 -15.40 5.94 -8.93
CA GLU A 301 -16.08 6.64 -10.02
C GLU A 301 -15.09 6.95 -11.14
N MET A 302 -15.60 7.23 -12.33
CA MET A 302 -14.78 7.76 -13.43
C MET A 302 -15.02 9.26 -13.52
N SER A 303 -13.97 10.03 -13.53
CA SER A 303 -14.02 11.47 -13.74
C SER A 303 -14.62 11.76 -15.12
N GLN A 304 -15.66 12.54 -15.16
CA GLN A 304 -16.30 12.94 -16.44
C GLN A 304 -15.41 13.90 -17.23
N MET A 305 -14.46 14.58 -16.58
CA MET A 305 -13.58 15.57 -17.21
C MET A 305 -12.30 14.94 -17.76
N THR A 306 -11.68 14.03 -17.02
CA THR A 306 -10.37 13.45 -17.39
C THR A 306 -10.46 12.01 -17.87
N GLY A 307 -11.58 11.32 -17.65
CA GLY A 307 -11.73 9.89 -17.94
C GLY A 307 -10.92 8.97 -17.00
N GLU A 308 -10.24 9.52 -16.00
CA GLU A 308 -9.48 8.77 -15.01
C GLU A 308 -10.37 8.23 -13.91
N SER A 309 -9.91 7.16 -13.25
CA SER A 309 -10.60 6.62 -12.09
C SER A 309 -10.31 7.50 -10.86
N GLU A 310 -11.35 7.90 -10.17
CA GLU A 310 -11.30 8.63 -8.91
C GLU A 310 -12.03 7.87 -7.79
N VAL A 311 -11.72 8.21 -6.56
CA VAL A 311 -12.41 7.67 -5.39
C VAL A 311 -13.32 8.73 -4.81
N SER A 312 -14.62 8.60 -5.07
CA SER A 312 -15.65 9.41 -4.44
C SER A 312 -15.90 8.91 -3.02
N MET A 313 -15.93 9.80 -2.05
CA MET A 313 -16.17 9.50 -0.64
C MET A 313 -17.25 10.42 -0.07
N TRP A 314 -17.94 9.94 0.95
CA TRP A 314 -18.90 10.74 1.71
C TRP A 314 -18.65 10.57 3.21
N MET A 315 -18.88 11.65 3.93
CA MET A 315 -18.62 11.76 5.35
C MET A 315 -19.89 11.56 6.17
N ASN A 316 -19.74 11.20 7.43
CA ASN A 316 -20.83 11.22 8.40
C ASN A 316 -21.22 12.68 8.74
N ALA A 317 -22.30 12.87 9.50
CA ALA A 317 -22.86 14.20 9.78
C ALA A 317 -21.87 15.14 10.53
N GLU A 318 -21.05 14.61 11.40
CA GLU A 318 -20.03 15.36 12.16
C GLU A 318 -18.85 15.71 11.26
N GLY A 319 -18.36 14.74 10.49
CA GLY A 319 -17.31 14.93 9.50
C GLY A 319 -17.70 15.96 8.44
N ALA A 320 -18.93 15.93 7.95
CA ALA A 320 -19.43 16.88 6.97
C ALA A 320 -19.42 18.34 7.50
N LYS A 321 -19.74 18.55 8.78
CA LYS A 321 -19.65 19.88 9.42
C LYS A 321 -18.23 20.37 9.54
N THR A 322 -17.31 19.47 9.95
CA THR A 322 -15.89 19.78 10.08
C THR A 322 -15.27 20.06 8.71
N TRP A 323 -15.64 19.26 7.69
CA TRP A 323 -15.19 19.42 6.32
C TRP A 323 -15.69 20.73 5.70
N ALA A 324 -16.96 21.10 5.91
CA ALA A 324 -17.49 22.38 5.45
C ALA A 324 -16.71 23.56 6.01
N ARG A 325 -16.40 23.55 7.33
CA ARG A 325 -15.58 24.59 7.95
C ARG A 325 -14.15 24.57 7.40
N MET A 326 -13.52 23.41 7.31
CA MET A 326 -12.16 23.28 6.81
C MET A 326 -12.03 23.77 5.36
N THR A 327 -13.02 23.49 4.51
CA THR A 327 -13.03 23.98 3.13
C THR A 327 -13.35 25.48 3.05
N ALA A 328 -14.22 26.00 3.91
CA ALA A 328 -14.50 27.44 4.00
C ALA A 328 -13.27 28.24 4.44
N ASP A 329 -12.51 27.72 5.42
CA ASP A 329 -11.31 28.39 5.96
C ASP A 329 -10.12 28.36 4.97
N ASN A 330 -10.13 27.47 3.98
CA ASN A 330 -9.03 27.23 3.03
C ASN A 330 -9.43 27.50 1.57
N LEU A 331 -10.31 28.46 1.31
CA LEU A 331 -10.67 28.87 -0.05
C LEU A 331 -9.43 29.37 -0.81
N GLY A 332 -9.18 28.83 -2.00
CA GLY A 332 -8.01 29.14 -2.82
C GLY A 332 -6.70 28.43 -2.38
N HIS A 333 -6.69 27.75 -1.24
CA HIS A 333 -5.57 26.92 -0.77
C HIS A 333 -5.84 25.43 -0.98
N SER A 334 -4.79 24.64 -0.90
CA SER A 334 -4.90 23.18 -1.04
C SER A 334 -5.19 22.51 0.30
N ILE A 335 -5.96 21.43 0.26
CA ILE A 335 -6.11 20.49 1.37
C ILE A 335 -5.48 19.17 0.96
N ALA A 336 -4.48 18.71 1.71
CA ALA A 336 -3.83 17.45 1.44
C ALA A 336 -4.63 16.28 2.01
N ILE A 337 -4.83 15.26 1.18
CA ILE A 337 -5.40 13.97 1.53
C ILE A 337 -4.24 13.00 1.72
N VAL A 338 -3.98 12.65 2.96
CA VAL A 338 -2.84 11.82 3.37
C VAL A 338 -3.36 10.46 3.81
N LEU A 339 -2.73 9.40 3.34
CA LEU A 339 -3.01 8.03 3.75
C LEU A 339 -1.69 7.36 4.13
N ASP A 340 -1.63 6.84 5.35
CA ASP A 340 -0.44 6.16 5.90
C ASP A 340 0.86 6.99 5.80
N GLY A 341 0.74 8.31 5.92
CA GLY A 341 1.88 9.24 5.90
C GLY A 341 2.36 9.65 4.49
N TYR A 342 1.66 9.26 3.44
CA TYR A 342 1.91 9.71 2.07
C TYR A 342 0.76 10.56 1.53
N VAL A 343 1.08 11.59 0.77
CA VAL A 343 0.08 12.45 0.14
C VAL A 343 -0.44 11.78 -1.13
N TYR A 344 -1.74 11.51 -1.16
CA TYR A 344 -2.42 10.92 -2.32
C TYR A 344 -2.92 11.99 -3.28
N SER A 345 -3.42 13.10 -2.74
CA SER A 345 -3.96 14.21 -3.50
C SER A 345 -3.91 15.48 -2.66
N PHE A 346 -3.82 16.64 -3.30
CA PHE A 346 -3.85 17.95 -2.65
C PHE A 346 -4.64 18.97 -3.49
N PRO A 347 -5.97 18.72 -3.70
CA PRO A 347 -6.80 19.60 -4.50
C PRO A 347 -6.89 21.00 -3.90
N VAL A 348 -6.98 22.01 -4.77
CA VAL A 348 -7.27 23.39 -4.38
C VAL A 348 -8.77 23.52 -4.10
N VAL A 349 -9.10 24.10 -2.97
CA VAL A 349 -10.49 24.33 -2.55
C VAL A 349 -11.08 25.50 -3.32
N GLN A 350 -12.06 25.25 -4.17
CA GLN A 350 -12.72 26.28 -4.97
C GLN A 350 -13.96 26.88 -4.28
N SER A 351 -14.63 26.09 -3.43
CA SER A 351 -15.82 26.50 -2.69
C SER A 351 -16.03 25.69 -1.43
N GLU A 352 -16.82 26.20 -0.49
CA GLU A 352 -17.24 25.48 0.69
C GLU A 352 -18.02 24.21 0.32
N ILE A 353 -17.67 23.07 0.91
CA ILE A 353 -18.30 21.76 0.64
C ILE A 353 -19.19 21.35 1.81
N LYS A 354 -20.45 21.82 1.80
CA LYS A 354 -21.45 21.57 2.88
C LYS A 354 -21.94 20.12 2.95
N GLY A 355 -21.92 19.39 1.84
CA GLY A 355 -22.53 18.06 1.73
C GLY A 355 -21.61 16.89 2.19
N GLY A 356 -20.39 17.15 2.60
CA GLY A 356 -19.45 16.12 3.02
C GLY A 356 -19.06 15.11 1.92
N ARG A 357 -19.34 15.43 0.65
CA ARG A 357 -18.89 14.65 -0.52
C ARG A 357 -17.59 15.23 -1.05
N SER A 358 -16.63 14.36 -1.31
CA SER A 358 -15.35 14.74 -1.88
C SER A 358 -14.79 13.62 -2.74
N SER A 359 -13.91 13.96 -3.68
CA SER A 359 -13.23 12.99 -4.54
C SER A 359 -11.72 13.03 -4.28
N ILE A 360 -11.10 11.86 -4.23
CA ILE A 360 -9.65 11.70 -4.25
C ILE A 360 -9.26 11.47 -5.70
N THR A 361 -8.59 12.44 -6.30
CA THR A 361 -8.06 12.39 -7.66
C THR A 361 -6.55 12.14 -7.61
N GLY A 362 -5.94 11.63 -8.66
CA GLY A 362 -4.49 11.38 -8.68
C GLY A 362 -4.05 10.34 -9.71
N GLY A 363 -4.70 10.30 -10.89
CA GLY A 363 -4.31 9.39 -11.97
C GLY A 363 -4.35 7.91 -11.56
N PHE A 364 -5.41 7.50 -10.86
CA PHE A 364 -5.55 6.11 -10.41
C PHE A 364 -5.97 5.19 -11.55
N THR A 365 -5.35 4.02 -11.62
CA THR A 365 -5.92 2.90 -12.37
C THR A 365 -7.18 2.39 -11.67
N ILE A 366 -8.08 1.73 -12.41
CA ILE A 366 -9.30 1.13 -11.85
C ILE A 366 -8.99 0.18 -10.67
N LYS A 367 -7.88 -0.55 -10.76
CA LYS A 367 -7.43 -1.47 -9.70
C LYS A 367 -7.02 -0.71 -8.43
N GLU A 368 -6.21 0.33 -8.57
CA GLU A 368 -5.75 1.16 -7.45
C GLU A 368 -6.90 1.89 -6.77
N ALA A 369 -7.84 2.45 -7.56
CA ALA A 369 -9.03 3.09 -7.03
C ALA A 369 -9.91 2.10 -6.22
N LYS A 370 -10.08 0.87 -6.71
CA LYS A 370 -10.79 -0.20 -5.97
C LYS A 370 -10.07 -0.58 -4.68
N ASP A 371 -8.74 -0.70 -4.71
CA ASP A 371 -7.95 -1.02 -3.52
C ASP A 371 -8.08 0.09 -2.47
N LEU A 372 -8.00 1.35 -2.90
CA LEU A 372 -8.17 2.49 -2.02
C LEU A 372 -9.58 2.51 -1.40
N VAL A 373 -10.63 2.26 -2.19
CA VAL A 373 -12.00 2.12 -1.68
C VAL A 373 -12.11 1.00 -0.65
N ASN A 374 -11.52 -0.17 -0.93
CA ASN A 374 -11.52 -1.30 0.02
C ASN A 374 -10.83 -0.96 1.34
N VAL A 375 -9.69 -0.27 1.27
CA VAL A 375 -8.95 0.21 2.44
C VAL A 375 -9.79 1.19 3.25
N LEU A 376 -10.39 2.20 2.60
CA LEU A 376 -11.22 3.22 3.26
C LEU A 376 -12.47 2.63 3.91
N GLN A 377 -13.14 1.70 3.22
CA GLN A 377 -14.35 1.05 3.73
C GLN A 377 -14.07 0.00 4.81
N SER A 378 -12.86 -0.56 4.85
CA SER A 378 -12.49 -1.55 5.88
C SER A 378 -12.12 -0.91 7.21
N GLY A 379 -11.86 0.40 7.20
CA GLY A 379 -11.51 1.17 8.39
C GLY A 379 -10.02 1.14 8.75
N LYS A 380 -9.68 2.03 9.70
CA LYS A 380 -8.33 2.22 10.22
C LYS A 380 -7.95 1.08 11.17
N LEU A 381 -6.76 0.54 11.01
CA LEU A 381 -6.21 -0.39 12.00
C LEU A 381 -5.94 0.36 13.32
N PRO A 382 -6.35 -0.20 14.47
CA PRO A 382 -6.10 0.42 15.78
C PRO A 382 -4.61 0.49 16.11
N ALA A 383 -3.82 -0.45 15.58
CA ALA A 383 -2.37 -0.46 15.65
C ALA A 383 -1.78 -0.93 14.31
N PRO A 384 -0.57 -0.45 13.92
CA PRO A 384 0.05 -0.89 12.69
C PRO A 384 0.37 -2.38 12.73
N ALA A 385 -0.09 -3.12 11.73
CA ALA A 385 0.22 -4.53 11.56
C ALA A 385 1.56 -4.69 10.81
N ARG A 386 2.41 -5.58 11.28
CA ARG A 386 3.69 -5.89 10.64
C ARG A 386 3.77 -7.37 10.29
N ILE A 387 4.12 -7.66 9.06
CA ILE A 387 4.39 -9.03 8.62
C ILE A 387 5.69 -9.49 9.31
N ILE A 388 5.58 -10.52 10.13
CA ILE A 388 6.72 -11.13 10.84
C ILE A 388 7.31 -12.30 10.06
N GLN A 389 6.47 -13.01 9.33
CA GLN A 389 6.88 -14.13 8.48
C GLN A 389 6.00 -14.14 7.24
N GLU A 390 6.59 -14.38 6.11
CA GLU A 390 5.92 -14.52 4.83
C GLU A 390 6.52 -15.69 4.08
N GLU A 391 5.64 -16.54 3.55
CA GLU A 391 6.01 -17.64 2.70
C GLU A 391 5.16 -17.58 1.43
N VAL A 392 5.79 -17.40 0.29
CA VAL A 392 5.13 -17.32 -1.00
C VAL A 392 5.36 -18.62 -1.75
N VAL A 393 4.30 -19.44 -1.84
CA VAL A 393 4.32 -20.62 -2.69
C VAL A 393 4.00 -20.18 -4.12
N GLY A 394 4.99 -20.24 -4.99
CA GLY A 394 4.82 -19.81 -6.39
C GLY A 394 3.73 -20.59 -7.13
N PRO A 395 3.02 -19.97 -8.08
CA PRO A 395 1.96 -20.63 -8.87
C PRO A 395 2.43 -21.93 -9.55
N SER A 396 3.70 -22.00 -9.93
CA SER A 396 4.32 -23.18 -10.56
C SER A 396 4.39 -24.40 -9.63
N LEU A 397 4.61 -24.20 -8.32
CA LEU A 397 4.63 -25.28 -7.33
C LEU A 397 3.22 -25.79 -7.05
N GLY A 398 2.23 -24.91 -6.95
CA GLY A 398 0.83 -25.28 -6.81
C GLY A 398 0.34 -26.04 -8.04
N GLN A 399 0.64 -25.56 -9.25
CA GLN A 399 0.27 -26.23 -10.49
C GLN A 399 0.93 -27.61 -10.59
N LYS A 400 2.21 -27.74 -10.28
CA LYS A 400 2.94 -29.01 -10.30
C LYS A 400 2.36 -30.02 -9.31
N ALA A 401 1.96 -29.57 -8.11
CA ALA A 401 1.32 -30.41 -7.11
C ALA A 401 -0.07 -30.91 -7.59
N ILE A 402 -0.87 -30.03 -8.21
CA ILE A 402 -2.16 -30.38 -8.79
C ILE A 402 -1.96 -31.39 -9.93
N ASP A 403 -1.03 -31.14 -10.87
CA ASP A 403 -0.75 -32.03 -11.98
C ASP A 403 -0.29 -33.42 -11.51
N GLN A 404 0.55 -33.46 -10.48
CA GLN A 404 0.96 -34.74 -9.87
C GLN A 404 -0.20 -35.43 -9.16
N GLY A 405 -1.04 -34.70 -8.43
CA GLY A 405 -2.24 -35.21 -7.79
C GLY A 405 -3.24 -35.80 -8.79
N VAL A 406 -3.51 -35.09 -9.88
CA VAL A 406 -4.38 -35.55 -10.95
C VAL A 406 -3.84 -36.82 -11.67
N ARG A 407 -2.52 -36.83 -11.94
CA ARG A 407 -1.89 -38.05 -12.54
C ARG A 407 -1.98 -39.23 -11.60
N SER A 408 -1.71 -39.08 -10.30
CA SER A 408 -1.83 -40.13 -9.30
C SER A 408 -3.29 -40.65 -9.19
N PHE A 409 -4.25 -39.70 -9.21
CA PHE A 409 -5.69 -40.01 -9.22
C PHE A 409 -6.08 -40.86 -10.44
N ILE A 410 -5.69 -40.44 -11.65
CA ILE A 410 -5.99 -41.16 -12.87
C ILE A 410 -5.36 -42.58 -12.85
N MET A 411 -4.12 -42.68 -12.41
CA MET A 411 -3.42 -43.96 -12.27
C MET A 411 -4.16 -44.89 -11.29
N SER A 412 -4.53 -44.38 -10.12
CA SER A 412 -5.30 -45.12 -9.11
C SER A 412 -6.67 -45.59 -9.66
N LEU A 413 -7.37 -44.67 -10.35
CA LEU A 413 -8.66 -44.99 -10.96
C LEU A 413 -8.54 -46.15 -11.98
N ILE A 414 -7.53 -46.06 -12.87
CA ILE A 414 -7.28 -47.14 -13.86
C ILE A 414 -7.02 -48.48 -13.16
N VAL A 415 -6.19 -48.50 -12.12
CA VAL A 415 -5.91 -49.72 -11.37
C VAL A 415 -7.15 -50.28 -10.73
N ILE A 416 -8.04 -49.47 -10.16
CA ILE A 416 -9.32 -49.88 -9.55
C ILE A 416 -10.24 -50.48 -10.63
N LEU A 417 -10.41 -49.80 -11.75
CA LEU A 417 -11.27 -50.31 -12.87
C LEU A 417 -10.76 -51.66 -13.40
N LEU A 418 -9.47 -51.81 -13.63
CA LEU A 418 -8.89 -53.06 -14.07
C LEU A 418 -9.09 -54.13 -13.01
N PHE A 419 -8.85 -53.84 -11.72
CA PHE A 419 -9.08 -54.81 -10.64
C PHE A 419 -10.53 -55.32 -10.61
N MET A 420 -11.54 -54.43 -10.72
CA MET A 420 -12.94 -54.78 -10.67
C MET A 420 -13.32 -55.71 -11.82
N VAL A 421 -12.87 -55.43 -13.05
CA VAL A 421 -13.13 -56.27 -14.22
C VAL A 421 -12.45 -57.65 -14.09
N PHE A 422 -11.20 -57.71 -13.69
CA PHE A 422 -10.45 -58.98 -13.59
C PHE A 422 -10.91 -59.84 -12.42
N TYR A 423 -11.28 -59.25 -11.29
CA TYR A 423 -11.64 -59.99 -10.07
C TYR A 423 -13.10 -60.42 -10.04
N TYR A 424 -14.05 -59.57 -10.48
CA TYR A 424 -15.49 -59.84 -10.42
C TYR A 424 -16.13 -60.29 -11.74
N SER A 425 -15.40 -60.45 -12.80
CA SER A 425 -15.90 -60.77 -14.15
C SER A 425 -16.24 -59.54 -15.00
N HIS A 426 -16.14 -59.71 -16.33
CA HIS A 426 -16.38 -58.59 -17.27
C HIS A 426 -17.76 -57.95 -17.15
N ILE A 427 -18.81 -58.73 -16.81
CA ILE A 427 -20.18 -58.21 -16.69
C ILE A 427 -20.39 -57.50 -15.35
N ALA A 428 -20.10 -58.14 -14.22
CA ALA A 428 -20.34 -57.60 -12.91
C ALA A 428 -19.35 -56.43 -12.60
N GLY A 429 -18.06 -56.61 -12.91
CA GLY A 429 -17.06 -55.57 -12.79
C GLY A 429 -17.36 -54.37 -13.70
N GLY A 430 -17.75 -54.60 -14.95
CA GLY A 430 -18.13 -53.52 -15.86
C GLY A 430 -19.35 -52.71 -15.41
N MET A 431 -20.34 -53.34 -14.75
CA MET A 431 -21.47 -52.62 -14.15
C MET A 431 -21.04 -51.75 -12.96
N ALA A 432 -20.14 -52.27 -12.11
CA ALA A 432 -19.58 -51.49 -11.00
C ALA A 432 -18.71 -50.32 -11.50
N ASP A 433 -17.91 -50.54 -12.54
CA ASP A 433 -17.10 -49.50 -13.17
C ASP A 433 -17.95 -48.40 -13.77
N PHE A 434 -19.05 -48.75 -14.42
CA PHE A 434 -20.01 -47.78 -14.96
C PHE A 434 -20.63 -46.95 -13.83
N ALA A 435 -21.04 -47.57 -12.72
CA ALA A 435 -21.57 -46.88 -11.56
C ALA A 435 -20.54 -45.94 -10.93
N LEU A 436 -19.26 -46.36 -10.86
CA LEU A 436 -18.15 -45.56 -10.34
C LEU A 436 -17.89 -44.33 -11.22
N LEU A 437 -17.85 -44.47 -12.54
CA LEU A 437 -17.68 -43.37 -13.48
C LEU A 437 -18.86 -42.41 -13.46
N ALA A 438 -20.09 -42.91 -13.32
CA ALA A 438 -21.27 -42.07 -13.16
C ALA A 438 -21.19 -41.25 -11.84
N ASN A 439 -20.78 -41.88 -10.75
CA ASN A 439 -20.57 -41.17 -9.49
C ASN A 439 -19.51 -40.05 -9.62
N LEU A 440 -18.36 -40.33 -10.24
CA LEU A 440 -17.33 -39.34 -10.54
C LEU A 440 -17.89 -38.18 -11.38
N PHE A 441 -18.70 -38.53 -12.42
CA PHE A 441 -19.32 -37.49 -13.25
C PHE A 441 -20.26 -36.58 -12.45
N TYR A 442 -21.09 -37.16 -11.55
CA TYR A 442 -21.95 -36.34 -10.67
C TYR A 442 -21.16 -35.46 -9.72
N ILE A 443 -20.11 -35.99 -9.07
CA ILE A 443 -19.24 -35.19 -8.17
C ILE A 443 -18.64 -34.01 -8.94
N MET A 444 -18.06 -34.25 -10.12
CA MET A 444 -17.46 -33.19 -10.94
C MET A 444 -18.51 -32.18 -11.41
N GLY A 445 -19.72 -32.63 -11.77
CA GLY A 445 -20.84 -31.76 -12.15
C GLY A 445 -21.27 -30.83 -10.99
N ILE A 446 -21.38 -31.38 -9.79
CA ILE A 446 -21.72 -30.61 -8.59
C ILE A 446 -20.63 -29.55 -8.28
N LEU A 447 -19.36 -29.98 -8.29
CA LEU A 447 -18.24 -29.06 -8.06
C LEU A 447 -18.20 -27.91 -9.10
N ALA A 448 -18.44 -28.25 -10.37
CA ALA A 448 -18.51 -27.26 -11.45
C ALA A 448 -19.70 -26.31 -11.28
N SER A 449 -20.86 -26.80 -10.87
CA SER A 449 -22.07 -26.00 -10.62
C SER A 449 -21.87 -24.97 -9.50
N PHE A 450 -21.14 -25.33 -8.44
CA PHE A 450 -20.79 -24.43 -7.33
C PHE A 450 -19.55 -23.60 -7.61
N GLN A 451 -18.93 -23.69 -8.78
CA GLN A 451 -17.66 -23.02 -9.11
C GLN A 451 -16.56 -23.29 -8.08
N ALA A 452 -16.59 -24.46 -7.45
CA ALA A 452 -15.63 -24.85 -6.43
C ALA A 452 -14.25 -25.07 -7.07
N THR A 453 -13.21 -24.51 -6.47
CA THR A 453 -11.82 -24.71 -6.93
C THR A 453 -11.34 -26.10 -6.54
N LEU A 454 -10.76 -26.82 -7.50
CA LEU A 454 -10.15 -28.12 -7.26
C LEU A 454 -8.82 -27.93 -6.52
N THR A 455 -8.82 -28.16 -5.22
CA THR A 455 -7.62 -28.09 -4.35
C THR A 455 -7.03 -29.48 -4.12
N LEU A 456 -5.78 -29.57 -3.66
CA LEU A 456 -5.14 -30.85 -3.32
C LEU A 456 -5.95 -31.65 -2.28
N PRO A 457 -6.45 -31.06 -1.18
CA PRO A 457 -7.40 -31.71 -0.27
C PRO A 457 -8.70 -32.13 -0.93
N GLY A 458 -9.21 -31.33 -1.91
CA GLY A 458 -10.38 -31.67 -2.69
C GLY A 458 -10.18 -32.92 -3.53
N ILE A 459 -9.03 -33.07 -4.20
CA ILE A 459 -8.65 -34.30 -4.92
C ILE A 459 -8.62 -35.50 -3.97
N ALA A 460 -8.03 -35.37 -2.80
CA ALA A 460 -8.00 -36.41 -1.77
C ALA A 460 -9.42 -36.83 -1.33
N GLY A 461 -10.33 -35.83 -1.16
CA GLY A 461 -11.74 -36.09 -0.85
C GLY A 461 -12.46 -36.88 -1.95
N ILE A 462 -12.22 -36.55 -3.23
CA ILE A 462 -12.75 -37.29 -4.35
C ILE A 462 -12.26 -38.75 -4.34
N VAL A 463 -10.97 -38.98 -4.14
CA VAL A 463 -10.36 -40.30 -4.03
C VAL A 463 -11.00 -41.13 -2.90
N LEU A 464 -11.18 -40.52 -1.75
CA LEU A 464 -11.83 -41.17 -0.59
C LEU A 464 -13.28 -41.56 -0.92
N THR A 465 -14.05 -40.65 -1.53
CA THR A 465 -15.44 -40.93 -1.93
C THR A 465 -15.54 -42.06 -2.94
N LEU A 466 -14.62 -42.08 -3.91
CA LEU A 466 -14.55 -43.20 -4.89
C LEU A 466 -14.18 -44.51 -4.20
N GLY A 467 -13.24 -44.49 -3.23
CA GLY A 467 -12.90 -45.69 -2.44
C GLY A 467 -14.09 -46.23 -1.68
N MET A 468 -14.88 -45.39 -1.03
CA MET A 468 -16.10 -45.81 -0.34
C MET A 468 -17.17 -46.31 -1.28
N ALA A 469 -17.30 -45.74 -2.49
CA ALA A 469 -18.26 -46.22 -3.51
C ALA A 469 -17.88 -47.60 -4.08
N VAL A 470 -16.58 -47.86 -4.25
CA VAL A 470 -16.07 -49.18 -4.63
C VAL A 470 -16.34 -50.21 -3.54
N ASP A 471 -16.06 -49.84 -2.28
CA ASP A 471 -16.22 -50.76 -1.13
C ASP A 471 -17.68 -51.29 -1.01
N ALA A 472 -18.66 -50.42 -1.22
CA ALA A 472 -20.06 -50.79 -1.21
C ALA A 472 -20.37 -51.87 -2.28
N ASN A 473 -19.85 -51.70 -3.52
CA ASN A 473 -20.02 -52.66 -4.57
C ASN A 473 -19.28 -53.99 -4.30
N VAL A 474 -18.09 -53.92 -3.73
CA VAL A 474 -17.26 -55.06 -3.31
C VAL A 474 -18.01 -55.90 -2.26
N LEU A 475 -18.58 -55.27 -1.22
CA LEU A 475 -19.36 -55.98 -0.19
C LEU A 475 -20.54 -56.75 -0.79
N ILE A 476 -21.30 -56.11 -1.68
CA ILE A 476 -22.43 -56.75 -2.35
C ILE A 476 -21.98 -57.97 -3.21
N PHE A 477 -20.92 -57.77 -3.98
CA PHE A 477 -20.41 -58.84 -4.87
C PHE A 477 -19.81 -60.00 -4.10
N GLU A 478 -19.08 -59.79 -3.02
CA GLU A 478 -18.58 -60.83 -2.15
C GLU A 478 -19.72 -61.59 -1.47
N ARG A 479 -20.77 -60.88 -1.05
CA ARG A 479 -21.95 -61.52 -0.49
C ARG A 479 -22.67 -62.42 -1.53
N ILE A 480 -22.81 -61.97 -2.76
CA ILE A 480 -23.36 -62.80 -3.87
C ILE A 480 -22.51 -64.04 -4.12
N LYS A 481 -21.17 -63.93 -4.08
CA LYS A 481 -20.27 -65.07 -4.22
C LYS A 481 -20.44 -66.08 -3.09
N GLU A 482 -20.55 -65.62 -1.83
CA GLU A 482 -20.79 -66.49 -0.68
C GLU A 482 -22.09 -67.22 -0.80
N GLU A 483 -23.20 -66.58 -1.21
CA GLU A 483 -24.48 -67.20 -1.35
C GLU A 483 -24.49 -68.22 -2.56
N ARG A 484 -23.74 -67.93 -3.60
CA ARG A 484 -23.51 -68.91 -4.71
C ARG A 484 -22.69 -70.11 -4.25
N ALA A 485 -21.66 -69.90 -3.42
CA ALA A 485 -20.86 -70.98 -2.87
C ALA A 485 -21.69 -71.94 -1.98
N LYS A 486 -22.78 -71.44 -1.36
CA LYS A 486 -23.77 -72.23 -0.63
C LYS A 486 -24.72 -73.05 -1.53
N GLY A 487 -24.54 -72.94 -2.86
CA GLY A 487 -25.34 -73.71 -3.84
C GLY A 487 -26.63 -73.05 -4.32
N LYS A 488 -26.85 -71.79 -4.02
CA LYS A 488 -28.02 -71.03 -4.50
C LYS A 488 -27.92 -70.71 -5.99
N GLY A 489 -29.05 -70.64 -6.67
CA GLY A 489 -29.13 -70.15 -8.03
C GLY A 489 -28.77 -68.64 -8.12
N LEU A 490 -28.33 -68.19 -9.30
CA LEU A 490 -27.82 -66.85 -9.51
C LEU A 490 -28.81 -65.75 -9.08
N SER A 491 -30.08 -65.85 -9.46
CA SER A 491 -31.14 -64.91 -9.12
C SER A 491 -31.36 -64.79 -7.61
N ALA A 492 -31.45 -65.92 -6.91
CA ALA A 492 -31.63 -65.96 -5.45
C ALA A 492 -30.40 -65.48 -4.72
N ALA A 493 -29.17 -65.72 -5.21
CA ALA A 493 -27.95 -65.23 -4.65
C ALA A 493 -27.82 -63.72 -4.81
N ILE A 494 -28.28 -63.12 -5.90
CA ILE A 494 -28.34 -61.68 -6.13
C ILE A 494 -29.34 -61.04 -5.17
N ASP A 495 -30.56 -61.55 -5.07
CA ASP A 495 -31.60 -61.04 -4.17
C ASP A 495 -31.12 -61.02 -2.68
N ASP A 496 -30.48 -62.09 -2.24
CA ASP A 496 -29.96 -62.21 -0.88
C ASP A 496 -28.70 -61.35 -0.66
N GLY A 497 -27.88 -61.16 -1.71
CA GLY A 497 -26.72 -60.27 -1.65
C GLY A 497 -27.05 -58.80 -1.49
N PHE A 498 -28.21 -58.36 -1.98
CA PHE A 498 -28.70 -56.97 -1.80
C PHE A 498 -29.53 -56.78 -0.52
N LYS A 499 -30.05 -57.84 0.09
CA LYS A 499 -30.89 -57.76 1.30
C LYS A 499 -30.10 -57.81 2.60
N ASN A 500 -28.93 -58.37 2.58
CA ASN A 500 -28.05 -58.60 3.74
C ASN A 500 -26.73 -57.85 3.61
#